data_18f89c8b089332971368f002a1fc8b49
#
_entry.id   18f89c8b089332971368f002a1fc8b49
#
_cell.length_a   1.000
_cell.length_b   1.000
_cell.length_c   1.000
_cell.angle_alpha   90.00
_cell.angle_beta   90.00
_cell.angle_gamma   90.00
#
_symmetry.space_group_name_H-M   'P 1'
#
loop_
_entity.id
_entity.type
_entity.pdbx_description
1 polymer ?
#
loop_
_entity_poly.entity_id
_entity_poly.type
_entity_poly.pdbx_seq_one_letter_code
_entity_poly.pdbx_strand_id
1 'polypeptide(L)'
;MEAGDEPFGSVLVAADGTVLAEDRNRVGSGDPTRHLEFELARWAAANMTSEERAAATVYTSGEHCPMCAAAHGWVGLGRIVYASSSEQLAAWLTELGGAAPPVRALRIQEVVPGILVEGPVPALAEQVHDLHHRFYRKYSNKG
;
A
#
# COMPACT_ATOMS: atom_id res chain seq x y z
N MET A 1 9.12 4.73 9.17
CA MET A 1 9.15 4.11 10.51
C MET A 1 9.62 5.06 11.60
N GLU A 2 10.73 5.75 11.39
CA GLU A 2 11.31 6.64 12.39
C GLU A 2 10.43 7.83 12.75
N ALA A 3 9.59 8.26 11.82
CA ALA A 3 8.65 9.37 12.02
C ALA A 3 7.34 8.96 12.74
N GLY A 4 7.22 7.72 13.22
CA GLY A 4 6.01 7.22 13.85
C GLY A 4 4.95 6.68 12.89
N ASP A 5 5.23 6.71 11.59
CA ASP A 5 4.35 6.13 10.58
C ASP A 5 4.50 4.60 10.51
N GLU A 6 3.45 3.92 10.07
CA GLU A 6 3.49 2.48 9.86
C GLU A 6 4.47 2.12 8.73
N PRO A 7 5.04 0.88 8.73
CA PRO A 7 6.10 0.49 7.78
C PRO A 7 5.57 0.15 6.39
N PHE A 8 5.01 1.13 5.69
CA PHE A 8 4.54 0.98 4.32
C PHE A 8 5.31 1.90 3.38
N GLY A 9 5.61 1.41 2.17
CA GLY A 9 6.23 2.17 1.12
C GLY A 9 5.71 1.77 -0.25
N SER A 10 5.59 2.74 -1.17
CA SER A 10 5.13 2.52 -2.54
C SER A 10 5.91 3.34 -3.54
N VAL A 11 6.03 2.81 -4.76
CA VAL A 11 6.75 3.44 -5.88
C VAL A 11 5.88 3.34 -7.13
N LEU A 12 5.71 4.47 -7.81
CA LEU A 12 5.03 4.54 -9.11
C LEU A 12 6.09 4.56 -10.22
N VAL A 13 6.01 3.59 -11.13
CA VAL A 13 7.01 3.38 -12.18
C VAL A 13 6.35 3.45 -13.56
N ALA A 14 6.93 4.25 -14.46
CA ALA A 14 6.48 4.36 -15.85
C ALA A 14 6.74 3.08 -16.63
N ALA A 15 6.14 2.96 -17.82
CA ALA A 15 6.30 1.81 -18.71
C ALA A 15 7.77 1.53 -19.07
N ASP A 16 8.61 2.57 -19.14
CA ASP A 16 10.04 2.46 -19.47
C ASP A 16 10.93 2.16 -18.25
N GLY A 17 10.34 1.98 -17.07
CA GLY A 17 11.08 1.71 -15.84
C GLY A 17 11.48 2.95 -15.04
N THR A 18 11.16 4.14 -15.51
CA THR A 18 11.48 5.39 -14.80
C THR A 18 10.63 5.50 -13.53
N VAL A 19 11.26 5.75 -12.39
CA VAL A 19 10.56 6.04 -11.13
C VAL A 19 9.98 7.45 -11.21
N LEU A 20 8.67 7.56 -11.19
CA LEU A 20 7.96 8.83 -11.32
C LEU A 20 7.64 9.49 -9.98
N ALA A 21 7.31 8.68 -8.99
CA ALA A 21 6.96 9.15 -7.66
C ALA A 21 7.14 8.02 -6.67
N GLU A 22 7.44 8.37 -5.43
CA GLU A 22 7.48 7.42 -4.33
C GLU A 22 6.93 8.09 -3.08
N ASP A 23 6.33 7.30 -2.19
CA ASP A 23 5.73 7.82 -0.98
C ASP A 23 5.82 6.79 0.15
N ARG A 24 5.54 7.24 1.35
CA ARG A 24 5.49 6.42 2.55
C ARG A 24 4.23 6.76 3.36
N ASN A 25 3.81 5.85 4.22
CA ASN A 25 2.64 6.05 5.07
C ASN A 25 2.81 7.30 5.95
N ARG A 26 1.76 8.14 6.02
CA ARG A 26 1.71 9.39 6.78
C ARG A 26 0.60 9.41 7.84
N VAL A 27 0.10 8.25 8.22
CA VAL A 27 -0.96 8.13 9.23
C VAL A 27 -0.50 8.72 10.57
N GLY A 28 0.80 8.71 10.84
CA GLY A 28 1.39 9.33 12.02
C GLY A 28 1.13 10.82 12.17
N SER A 29 0.71 11.51 11.08
CA SER A 29 0.32 12.93 11.14
C SER A 29 -1.08 13.17 11.71
N GLY A 30 -1.83 12.10 12.03
CA GLY A 30 -3.16 12.17 12.61
C GLY A 30 -4.31 12.01 11.62
N ASP A 31 -4.03 11.92 10.32
CA ASP A 31 -5.06 11.68 9.31
C ASP A 31 -5.00 10.23 8.83
N PRO A 32 -5.95 9.37 9.23
CA PRO A 32 -5.92 7.95 8.86
C PRO A 32 -6.22 7.67 7.39
N THR A 33 -6.58 8.69 6.60
CA THR A 33 -6.78 8.53 5.15
C THR A 33 -5.52 8.85 4.34
N ARG A 34 -4.45 9.29 4.99
CA ARG A 34 -3.17 9.65 4.34
C ARG A 34 -2.36 8.40 3.98
N HIS A 35 -2.95 7.50 3.24
CA HIS A 35 -2.29 6.31 2.71
C HIS A 35 -1.47 6.67 1.46
N LEU A 36 -0.29 6.06 1.33
CA LEU A 36 0.67 6.38 0.27
C LEU A 36 0.15 6.01 -1.12
N GLU A 37 -0.55 4.89 -1.26
CA GLU A 37 -1.11 4.48 -2.56
C GLU A 37 -2.21 5.45 -3.01
N PHE A 38 -2.96 6.00 -2.08
CA PHE A 38 -3.96 7.02 -2.34
C PHE A 38 -3.31 8.32 -2.85
N GLU A 39 -2.22 8.73 -2.20
CA GLU A 39 -1.45 9.93 -2.60
C GLU A 39 -0.82 9.75 -3.98
N LEU A 40 -0.29 8.55 -4.28
CA LEU A 40 0.24 8.25 -5.62
C LEU A 40 -0.84 8.33 -6.69
N ALA A 41 -2.05 7.83 -6.41
CA ALA A 41 -3.17 7.91 -7.34
C ALA A 41 -3.54 9.38 -7.63
N ARG A 42 -3.60 10.22 -6.59
CA ARG A 42 -3.87 11.66 -6.74
C ARG A 42 -2.78 12.35 -7.55
N TRP A 43 -1.52 12.05 -7.26
CA TRP A 43 -0.39 12.59 -8.02
C TRP A 43 -0.48 12.21 -9.49
N ALA A 44 -0.76 10.95 -9.79
CA ALA A 44 -0.88 10.44 -11.15
C ALA A 44 -2.01 11.14 -11.91
N ALA A 45 -3.15 11.36 -11.27
CA ALA A 45 -4.27 12.08 -11.88
C ALA A 45 -3.89 13.51 -12.26
N ALA A 46 -3.06 14.18 -11.48
CA ALA A 46 -2.64 15.56 -11.69
C ALA A 46 -1.48 15.70 -12.68
N ASN A 47 -0.63 14.67 -12.83
CA ASN A 47 0.65 14.80 -13.53
C ASN A 47 0.84 13.87 -14.72
N MET A 48 -0.06 12.92 -14.95
CA MET A 48 0.07 11.93 -16.03
C MET A 48 -1.16 11.91 -16.94
N THR A 49 -0.94 11.57 -18.20
CA THR A 49 -2.05 11.32 -19.14
C THR A 49 -2.71 9.98 -18.82
N SER A 50 -3.92 9.74 -19.33
CA SER A 50 -4.63 8.48 -19.18
C SER A 50 -3.82 7.30 -19.72
N GLU A 51 -3.13 7.49 -20.84
CA GLU A 51 -2.29 6.45 -21.47
C GLU A 51 -1.07 6.13 -20.61
N GLU A 52 -0.42 7.16 -20.07
CA GLU A 52 0.73 7.00 -19.17
C GLU A 52 0.33 6.26 -17.90
N ARG A 53 -0.83 6.59 -17.32
CA ARG A 53 -1.35 5.93 -16.14
C ARG A 53 -1.63 4.45 -16.39
N ALA A 54 -2.29 4.13 -17.50
CA ALA A 54 -2.62 2.74 -17.84
C ALA A 54 -1.39 1.86 -18.05
N ALA A 55 -0.28 2.45 -18.51
CA ALA A 55 0.98 1.74 -18.77
C ALA A 55 1.90 1.68 -17.54
N ALA A 56 1.58 2.39 -16.46
CA ALA A 56 2.41 2.46 -15.26
C ALA A 56 2.15 1.29 -14.31
N THR A 57 3.12 1.02 -13.42
CA THR A 57 3.01 -0.01 -12.38
C THR A 57 3.25 0.63 -11.02
N VAL A 58 2.46 0.24 -10.03
CA VAL A 58 2.69 0.59 -8.63
C VAL A 58 3.29 -0.62 -7.93
N TYR A 59 4.48 -0.45 -7.36
CA TYR A 59 5.11 -1.43 -6.49
C TYR A 59 4.91 -0.99 -5.05
N THR A 60 4.37 -1.85 -4.22
CA THR A 60 4.03 -1.49 -2.85
C THR A 60 4.38 -2.62 -1.87
N SER A 61 4.73 -2.24 -0.65
CA SER A 61 5.04 -3.21 0.41
C SER A 61 3.82 -3.99 0.87
N GLY A 62 2.65 -3.36 0.89
CA GLY A 62 1.39 -4.01 1.28
C GLY A 62 0.32 -3.85 0.22
N GLU A 63 -0.56 -4.84 0.11
CA GLU A 63 -1.71 -4.78 -0.78
C GLU A 63 -2.56 -3.54 -0.46
N HIS A 64 -3.02 -2.83 -1.50
CA HIS A 64 -3.89 -1.67 -1.34
C HIS A 64 -5.12 -2.01 -0.49
N CYS A 65 -5.47 -1.14 0.46
CA CYS A 65 -6.77 -1.22 1.12
C CYS A 65 -7.88 -0.87 0.12
N PRO A 66 -9.16 -1.12 0.44
CA PRO A 66 -10.26 -0.81 -0.49
C PRO A 66 -10.29 0.65 -0.95
N MET A 67 -9.96 1.60 -0.08
CA MET A 67 -9.91 3.03 -0.42
C MET A 67 -8.85 3.30 -1.50
N CYS A 68 -7.64 2.78 -1.30
CA CYS A 68 -6.53 2.98 -2.22
C CYS A 68 -6.73 2.21 -3.53
N ALA A 69 -7.27 1.00 -3.46
CA ALA A 69 -7.61 0.20 -4.64
C ALA A 69 -8.64 0.92 -5.51
N ALA A 70 -9.69 1.46 -4.91
CA ALA A 70 -10.72 2.22 -5.62
C ALA A 70 -10.13 3.47 -6.29
N ALA A 71 -9.27 4.22 -5.58
CA ALA A 71 -8.61 5.40 -6.13
C ALA A 71 -7.74 5.04 -7.34
N HIS A 72 -6.95 3.96 -7.23
CA HIS A 72 -6.12 3.43 -8.30
C HIS A 72 -6.96 3.09 -9.54
N GLY A 73 -8.09 2.44 -9.34
CA GLY A 73 -9.02 2.09 -10.40
C GLY A 73 -9.67 3.31 -11.05
N TRP A 74 -10.12 4.27 -10.24
CA TRP A 74 -10.76 5.49 -10.73
C TRP A 74 -9.85 6.34 -11.61
N VAL A 75 -8.56 6.45 -11.26
CA VAL A 75 -7.61 7.23 -12.08
C VAL A 75 -7.03 6.40 -13.24
N GLY A 76 -7.36 5.12 -13.34
CA GLY A 76 -6.95 4.27 -14.45
C GLY A 76 -5.47 3.89 -14.44
N LEU A 77 -4.84 3.77 -13.28
CA LEU A 77 -3.49 3.24 -13.16
C LEU A 77 -3.46 1.75 -13.54
N GLY A 78 -2.30 1.29 -14.00
CA GLY A 78 -2.12 -0.07 -14.49
C GLY A 78 -1.85 -1.10 -13.39
N ARG A 79 -0.84 -1.93 -13.61
CA ARG A 79 -0.52 -3.07 -12.76
C ARG A 79 -0.12 -2.67 -11.34
N ILE A 80 -0.49 -3.52 -10.37
CA ILE A 80 -0.02 -3.43 -8.99
C ILE A 80 0.80 -4.66 -8.67
N VAL A 81 1.96 -4.45 -8.03
CA VAL A 81 2.80 -5.53 -7.48
C VAL A 81 2.97 -5.27 -5.99
N TYR A 82 2.55 -6.20 -5.14
CA TYR A 82 2.67 -6.02 -3.70
C TYR A 82 3.46 -7.17 -3.04
N ALA A 83 4.20 -6.83 -1.99
CA ALA A 83 5.03 -7.80 -1.26
C ALA A 83 4.21 -8.65 -0.29
N SER A 84 3.26 -8.03 0.43
CA SER A 84 2.41 -8.71 1.41
C SER A 84 0.94 -8.39 1.18
N SER A 85 0.07 -9.39 1.40
CA SER A 85 -1.37 -9.23 1.20
C SER A 85 -2.07 -8.60 2.42
N SER A 86 -3.28 -8.09 2.20
CA SER A 86 -4.14 -7.60 3.28
C SER A 86 -4.49 -8.71 4.27
N GLU A 87 -4.68 -9.94 3.80
CA GLU A 87 -4.91 -11.11 4.68
C GLU A 87 -3.72 -11.36 5.58
N GLN A 88 -2.50 -11.30 5.04
CA GLN A 88 -1.28 -11.45 5.82
C GLN A 88 -1.16 -10.36 6.87
N LEU A 89 -1.41 -9.10 6.50
CA LEU A 89 -1.38 -7.99 7.43
C LEU A 89 -2.39 -8.18 8.56
N ALA A 90 -3.62 -8.57 8.25
CA ALA A 90 -4.66 -8.82 9.25
C ALA A 90 -4.24 -9.91 10.24
N ALA A 91 -3.64 -10.99 9.74
CA ALA A 91 -3.12 -12.07 10.59
C ALA A 91 -1.97 -11.58 11.49
N TRP A 92 -1.05 -10.79 10.94
CA TRP A 92 0.07 -10.23 11.72
C TRP A 92 -0.41 -9.28 12.80
N LEU A 93 -1.40 -8.43 12.50
CA LEU A 93 -1.97 -7.51 13.50
C LEU A 93 -2.62 -8.27 14.64
N THR A 94 -3.33 -9.36 14.36
CA THR A 94 -3.91 -10.24 15.38
C THR A 94 -2.82 -10.87 16.23
N GLU A 95 -1.76 -11.40 15.62
CA GLU A 95 -0.59 -11.97 16.27
C GLU A 95 0.09 -10.97 17.21
N LEU A 96 0.17 -9.72 16.80
CA LEU A 96 0.81 -8.64 17.55
C LEU A 96 -0.11 -7.98 18.59
N GLY A 97 -1.36 -8.42 18.70
CA GLY A 97 -2.33 -7.86 19.61
C GLY A 97 -2.93 -6.51 19.20
N GLY A 98 -2.76 -6.15 17.93
CA GLY A 98 -3.33 -4.92 17.39
C GLY A 98 -4.84 -5.02 17.16
N ALA A 99 -5.51 -3.87 17.14
CA ALA A 99 -6.93 -3.79 16.85
C ALA A 99 -7.21 -4.07 15.37
N ALA A 100 -8.35 -4.70 15.07
CA ALA A 100 -8.79 -4.90 13.70
C ALA A 100 -9.08 -3.55 13.03
N PRO A 101 -8.68 -3.35 11.77
CA PRO A 101 -9.03 -2.13 11.05
C PRO A 101 -10.56 -1.97 10.93
N PRO A 102 -11.07 -0.73 10.91
CA PRO A 102 -12.50 -0.51 10.74
C PRO A 102 -13.00 -0.82 9.32
N VAL A 103 -12.09 -0.99 8.38
CA VAL A 103 -12.39 -1.27 6.97
C VAL A 103 -12.12 -2.74 6.70
N ARG A 104 -13.06 -3.39 6.00
CA ARG A 104 -12.91 -4.80 5.61
C ARG A 104 -11.71 -4.98 4.68
N ALA A 105 -10.90 -6.01 4.92
CA ALA A 105 -9.72 -6.34 4.12
C ALA A 105 -10.10 -7.06 2.82
N LEU A 106 -10.71 -6.33 1.90
CA LEU A 106 -11.04 -6.84 0.57
C LEU A 106 -9.77 -6.90 -0.29
N ARG A 107 -9.70 -7.91 -1.16
CA ARG A 107 -8.61 -8.00 -2.14
C ARG A 107 -8.79 -6.91 -3.19
N ILE A 108 -7.68 -6.48 -3.79
CA ILE A 108 -7.70 -5.47 -4.86
C ILE A 108 -8.66 -5.89 -5.98
N GLN A 109 -8.63 -7.15 -6.39
CA GLN A 109 -9.47 -7.68 -7.48
C GLN A 109 -10.97 -7.67 -7.15
N GLU A 110 -11.32 -7.67 -5.88
CA GLU A 110 -12.72 -7.55 -5.44
C GLU A 110 -13.23 -6.13 -5.57
N VAL A 111 -12.32 -5.15 -5.49
CA VAL A 111 -12.65 -3.72 -5.61
C VAL A 111 -12.54 -3.24 -7.06
N VAL A 112 -11.51 -3.68 -7.78
CA VAL A 112 -11.26 -3.32 -9.18
C VAL A 112 -11.18 -4.59 -10.03
N PRO A 113 -12.31 -5.08 -10.55
CA PRO A 113 -12.31 -6.28 -11.39
C PRO A 113 -11.46 -6.10 -12.65
N GLY A 114 -10.70 -7.12 -13.01
CA GLY A 114 -9.90 -7.11 -14.23
C GLY A 114 -8.55 -6.43 -14.15
N ILE A 115 -8.19 -5.84 -13.02
CA ILE A 115 -6.86 -5.24 -12.84
C ILE A 115 -5.78 -6.33 -12.81
N LEU A 116 -4.59 -6.01 -13.37
CA LEU A 116 -3.44 -6.90 -13.28
C LEU A 116 -2.76 -6.70 -11.92
N VAL A 117 -2.70 -7.77 -11.13
CA VAL A 117 -2.12 -7.73 -9.78
C VAL A 117 -1.19 -8.92 -9.60
N GLU A 118 0.00 -8.66 -9.07
CA GLU A 118 0.98 -9.68 -8.71
C GLU A 118 1.34 -9.58 -7.24
N GLY A 119 1.35 -10.71 -6.55
CA GLY A 119 1.68 -10.81 -5.13
C GLY A 119 0.84 -11.89 -4.43
N PRO A 120 1.12 -12.19 -3.18
CA PRO A 120 2.27 -11.71 -2.40
C PRO A 120 3.60 -12.33 -2.88
N VAL A 121 4.72 -11.70 -2.49
CA VAL A 121 6.07 -12.21 -2.78
C VAL A 121 6.64 -12.73 -1.44
N PRO A 122 6.74 -14.06 -1.22
CA PRO A 122 7.02 -14.62 0.10
C PRO A 122 8.25 -14.06 0.82
N ALA A 123 9.38 -13.94 0.14
CA ALA A 123 10.62 -13.42 0.74
C ALA A 123 10.47 -11.97 1.18
N LEU A 124 9.78 -11.16 0.40
CA LEU A 124 9.52 -9.75 0.73
C LEU A 124 8.43 -9.63 1.80
N ALA A 125 7.45 -10.51 1.80
CA ALA A 125 6.41 -10.55 2.83
C ALA A 125 7.01 -10.80 4.22
N GLU A 126 8.00 -11.67 4.33
CA GLU A 126 8.72 -11.90 5.59
C GLU A 126 9.42 -10.64 6.08
N GLN A 127 10.06 -9.88 5.19
CA GLN A 127 10.72 -8.62 5.54
C GLN A 127 9.71 -7.58 6.04
N VAL A 128 8.56 -7.50 5.40
CA VAL A 128 7.46 -6.60 5.83
C VAL A 128 6.92 -7.03 7.19
N HIS A 129 6.76 -8.32 7.42
CA HIS A 129 6.34 -8.88 8.71
C HIS A 129 7.30 -8.46 9.84
N ASP A 130 8.60 -8.57 9.60
CA ASP A 130 9.61 -8.14 10.57
C ASP A 130 9.53 -6.64 10.86
N LEU A 131 9.27 -5.82 9.84
CA LEU A 131 9.12 -4.37 10.01
C LEU A 131 7.90 -4.04 10.87
N HIS A 132 6.78 -4.72 10.68
CA HIS A 132 5.59 -4.56 11.52
C HIS A 132 5.87 -4.98 12.96
N HIS A 133 6.60 -6.07 13.17
CA HIS A 133 7.03 -6.51 14.49
C HIS A 133 7.85 -5.44 15.21
N ARG A 134 8.82 -4.85 14.51
CA ARG A 134 9.67 -3.77 15.06
C ARG A 134 8.86 -2.53 15.37
N PHE A 135 7.93 -2.16 14.51
CA PHE A 135 7.05 -1.01 14.72
C PHE A 135 6.22 -1.19 16.00
N TYR A 136 5.56 -2.33 16.14
CA TYR A 136 4.71 -2.59 17.31
C TYR A 136 5.51 -2.67 18.60
N ARG A 137 6.69 -3.28 18.60
CA ARG A 137 7.58 -3.28 19.76
C ARG A 137 7.97 -1.87 20.19
N LYS A 138 8.30 -1.01 19.23
CA LYS A 138 8.75 0.35 19.49
C LYS A 138 7.66 1.24 20.06
N TYR A 139 6.42 1.09 19.56
CA TYR A 139 5.33 2.00 19.87
C TYR A 139 4.33 1.45 20.90
N SER A 140 4.23 0.14 21.07
CA SER A 140 3.36 -0.47 22.10
C SER A 140 3.87 -0.27 23.51
N ASN A 141 5.18 -0.15 23.69
CA ASN A 141 5.81 0.05 24.99
C ASN A 141 5.77 1.50 25.48
N LYS A 142 5.14 2.40 24.75
CA LYS A 142 5.02 3.82 25.09
C LYS A 142 3.64 4.21 25.61
N GLY A 143 2.75 3.22 25.78
CA GLY A 143 1.38 3.43 26.26
C GLY A 143 1.26 3.60 27.76
#